data_941bce1397162fe51ce4fb01b4555501
#
_entry.id   941bce1397162fe51ce4fb01b4555501
#
_cell.length_a   1.000
_cell.length_b   1.000
_cell.length_c   1.000
_cell.angle_alpha   90.00
_cell.angle_beta   90.00
_cell.angle_gamma   90.00
#
_symmetry.space_group_name_H-M   'P 1'
#
loop_
_entity.id
_entity.type
_entity.pdbx_description
1 polymer ?
#
loop_
_entity_poly.entity_id
_entity_poly.type
_entity_poly.pdbx_seq_one_letter_code
_entity_poly.pdbx_strand_id
1 'polypeptide(L)'
;MSTFKARNIRKSTMKKGLKIFYISSFPPSRARLSEYAFSLVKKLQKIPQIGHIYIIADTNKNRTIKKINDKITIYRTWKGENILSLLSILHKISTLKPDIVHFNLHMAVFGRSRITNFIGLCLPFLSRVIGFKSMVTLHNITEMIDIERTGFSNTILNRAGALIATKILTFASAVTLTVKSYLRILKSRYGCKNVYWVPHGTWEVVPVSNQHHNPKIILFFGYSGPYKDIDLLFKAFEMLRIRRQNIKLIIAGSSHPNYPNFLRKYESEKPEAVDFIGYVPDDQLFSLFKKIDVVVLPYHTCTGTSGVAHLVSSYGVPIIATDLQEFRELAEEGCGIVLRSKEPHELAEGIEYVLNNPDLLLELRDKNLNFVQDRTWTKIASSFYNVYKQIIQ
;
A
#
# COMPACT_ATOMS: atom_id res chain seq x y z
N MET A 1 -44.26 -19.47 2.13
CA MET A 1 -43.53 -19.69 3.39
C MET A 1 -42.01 -19.50 3.31
N SER A 2 -41.38 -19.48 2.14
CA SER A 2 -39.90 -19.34 2.00
C SER A 2 -39.34 -17.92 2.16
N THR A 3 -40.12 -16.89 1.85
CA THR A 3 -39.72 -15.49 1.94
C THR A 3 -39.66 -14.93 3.37
N PHE A 4 -40.43 -15.53 4.30
CA PHE A 4 -40.46 -15.08 5.70
C PHE A 4 -39.24 -15.56 6.51
N LYS A 5 -38.70 -16.77 6.21
CA LYS A 5 -37.51 -17.29 6.87
C LYS A 5 -36.23 -16.54 6.45
N ALA A 6 -36.10 -16.11 5.19
CA ALA A 6 -34.95 -15.36 4.71
C ALA A 6 -34.85 -13.95 5.32
N ARG A 7 -35.98 -13.27 5.52
CA ARG A 7 -36.03 -11.94 6.18
C ARG A 7 -35.67 -11.98 7.67
N ASN A 8 -36.03 -13.06 8.37
CA ASN A 8 -35.74 -13.20 9.79
C ASN A 8 -34.27 -13.57 10.06
N ILE A 9 -33.63 -14.34 9.17
CA ILE A 9 -32.19 -14.66 9.25
C ILE A 9 -31.36 -13.38 9.04
N ARG A 10 -31.73 -12.51 8.07
CA ARG A 10 -31.06 -11.24 7.80
C ARG A 10 -31.15 -10.25 8.97
N LYS A 11 -32.29 -10.16 9.67
CA LYS A 11 -32.45 -9.30 10.87
C LYS A 11 -31.67 -9.82 12.10
N SER A 12 -31.47 -11.14 12.21
CA SER A 12 -30.69 -11.75 13.31
C SER A 12 -29.19 -11.49 13.17
N THR A 13 -28.64 -11.46 11.95
CA THR A 13 -27.21 -11.25 11.71
C THR A 13 -26.77 -9.82 12.05
N MET A 14 -27.63 -8.83 11.81
CA MET A 14 -27.32 -7.44 12.19
C MET A 14 -27.28 -7.20 13.71
N LYS A 15 -27.96 -8.00 14.54
CA LYS A 15 -27.90 -7.90 16.00
C LYS A 15 -26.57 -8.39 16.62
N LYS A 16 -25.82 -9.25 15.94
CA LYS A 16 -24.54 -9.82 16.43
C LYS A 16 -23.29 -9.11 15.93
N GLY A 17 -23.42 -8.13 15.05
CA GLY A 17 -22.30 -7.48 14.37
C GLY A 17 -21.64 -8.40 13.32
N LEU A 18 -21.03 -7.78 12.29
CA LEU A 18 -20.41 -8.50 11.18
C LEU A 18 -19.15 -9.26 11.61
N LYS A 19 -19.04 -10.50 11.16
CA LYS A 19 -17.83 -11.33 11.25
C LYS A 19 -17.03 -11.24 9.97
N ILE A 20 -15.85 -10.68 10.03
CA ILE A 20 -14.96 -10.47 8.89
C ILE A 20 -13.77 -11.42 8.99
N PHE A 21 -13.51 -12.16 7.93
CA PHE A 21 -12.24 -12.84 7.70
C PHE A 21 -11.34 -11.91 6.88
N TYR A 22 -10.24 -11.47 7.45
CA TYR A 22 -9.29 -10.57 6.79
C TYR A 22 -8.00 -11.33 6.48
N ILE A 23 -7.76 -11.64 5.22
CA ILE A 23 -6.59 -12.41 4.77
C ILE A 23 -5.52 -11.44 4.26
N SER A 24 -4.39 -11.39 4.93
CA SER A 24 -3.26 -10.51 4.60
C SER A 24 -2.00 -10.93 5.34
N SER A 25 -0.83 -10.49 4.89
CA SER A 25 0.33 -10.37 5.76
C SER A 25 0.01 -9.40 6.89
N PHE A 26 0.51 -9.70 8.12
CA PHE A 26 0.17 -8.91 9.32
C PHE A 26 1.35 -8.88 10.31
N PRO A 27 1.61 -7.77 11.03
CA PRO A 27 2.73 -7.67 11.98
C PRO A 27 2.82 -8.86 12.94
N PRO A 28 4.03 -9.32 13.29
CA PRO A 28 5.35 -8.74 13.05
C PRO A 28 5.95 -9.07 11.65
N SER A 29 5.16 -9.61 10.72
CA SER A 29 5.61 -9.76 9.34
C SER A 29 5.96 -8.38 8.75
N ARG A 30 7.10 -8.28 8.10
CA ARG A 30 7.55 -7.08 7.36
C ARG A 30 7.19 -7.15 5.88
N ALA A 31 6.26 -8.02 5.50
CA ALA A 31 5.77 -8.11 4.14
C ALA A 31 4.98 -6.83 3.77
N ARG A 32 5.01 -6.50 2.50
CA ARG A 32 4.56 -5.23 1.93
C ARG A 32 3.20 -4.71 2.39
N LEU A 33 2.21 -5.60 2.57
CA LEU A 33 0.84 -5.22 2.95
C LEU A 33 0.58 -5.27 4.46
N SER A 34 1.59 -5.59 5.27
CA SER A 34 1.44 -5.81 6.70
C SER A 34 1.00 -4.55 7.46
N GLU A 35 1.62 -3.40 7.17
CA GLU A 35 1.29 -2.12 7.81
C GLU A 35 -0.06 -1.58 7.35
N TYR A 36 -0.37 -1.74 6.05
CA TYR A 36 -1.70 -1.41 5.52
C TYR A 36 -2.79 -2.19 6.26
N ALA A 37 -2.62 -3.51 6.36
CA ALA A 37 -3.55 -4.40 7.03
C ALA A 37 -3.74 -4.02 8.51
N PHE A 38 -2.66 -3.73 9.21
CA PHE A 38 -2.69 -3.31 10.60
C PHE A 38 -3.47 -2.00 10.78
N SER A 39 -3.14 -0.98 9.98
CA SER A 39 -3.76 0.34 10.05
C SER A 39 -5.27 0.28 9.76
N LEU A 40 -5.66 -0.48 8.74
CA LEU A 40 -7.06 -0.67 8.38
C LEU A 40 -7.82 -1.42 9.49
N VAL A 41 -7.31 -2.57 9.95
CA VAL A 41 -7.97 -3.39 10.98
C VAL A 41 -8.10 -2.63 12.29
N LYS A 42 -7.08 -1.85 12.68
CA LYS A 42 -7.11 -0.97 13.88
C LYS A 42 -8.29 0.01 13.86
N LYS A 43 -8.73 0.46 12.69
CA LYS A 43 -9.87 1.37 12.55
C LYS A 43 -11.19 0.61 12.29
N LEU A 44 -11.18 -0.47 11.53
CA LEU A 44 -12.37 -1.31 11.31
C LEU A 44 -12.96 -1.83 12.63
N GLN A 45 -12.13 -2.28 13.58
CA GLN A 45 -12.63 -2.77 14.88
C GLN A 45 -13.40 -1.73 15.68
N LYS A 46 -13.18 -0.42 15.40
CA LYS A 46 -13.88 0.68 16.09
C LYS A 46 -15.30 0.91 15.55
N ILE A 47 -15.64 0.32 14.41
CA ILE A 47 -16.99 0.41 13.82
C ILE A 47 -17.94 -0.46 14.66
N PRO A 48 -19.01 0.10 15.24
CA PRO A 48 -19.89 -0.65 16.17
C PRO A 48 -20.54 -1.88 15.54
N GLN A 49 -20.85 -1.80 14.25
CA GLN A 49 -21.51 -2.87 13.50
C GLN A 49 -20.58 -4.04 13.15
N ILE A 50 -19.27 -3.91 13.36
CA ILE A 50 -18.30 -5.00 13.20
C ILE A 50 -18.20 -5.72 14.54
N GLY A 51 -18.65 -6.98 14.58
CA GLY A 51 -18.65 -7.83 15.76
C GLY A 51 -17.29 -8.49 15.99
N HIS A 52 -16.70 -9.08 14.95
CA HIS A 52 -15.40 -9.75 15.09
C HIS A 52 -14.60 -9.74 13.77
N ILE A 53 -13.29 -9.57 13.89
CA ILE A 53 -12.34 -9.66 12.78
C ILE A 53 -11.37 -10.81 13.05
N TYR A 54 -11.45 -11.84 12.22
CA TYR A 54 -10.51 -12.95 12.19
C TYR A 54 -9.41 -12.62 11.17
N ILE A 55 -8.20 -12.35 11.63
CA ILE A 55 -7.06 -12.07 10.76
C ILE A 55 -6.38 -13.38 10.42
N ILE A 56 -6.37 -13.74 9.14
CA ILE A 56 -5.67 -14.91 8.62
C ILE A 56 -4.33 -14.46 8.05
N ALA A 57 -3.31 -14.54 8.88
CA ALA A 57 -2.00 -13.97 8.60
C ALA A 57 -1.00 -15.02 8.10
N ASP A 58 0.02 -14.51 7.41
CA ASP A 58 1.22 -15.27 7.05
C ASP A 58 2.02 -15.71 8.28
N THR A 59 2.80 -16.78 8.12
CA THR A 59 3.71 -17.27 9.14
C THR A 59 5.02 -17.76 8.51
N ASN A 60 6.14 -17.46 9.17
CA ASN A 60 7.46 -18.03 8.85
C ASN A 60 7.84 -19.16 9.83
N LYS A 61 7.03 -19.37 10.87
CA LYS A 61 7.22 -20.34 11.94
C LYS A 61 6.01 -21.30 12.03
N ASN A 62 5.81 -21.89 13.18
CA ASN A 62 4.66 -22.73 13.44
C ASN A 62 3.34 -21.95 13.41
N ARG A 63 2.25 -22.67 13.14
CA ARG A 63 0.89 -22.11 13.19
C ARG A 63 0.58 -21.65 14.62
N THR A 64 0.04 -20.44 14.75
CA THR A 64 -0.33 -19.88 16.05
C THR A 64 -1.69 -19.21 15.99
N ILE A 65 -2.37 -19.17 17.13
CA ILE A 65 -3.61 -18.43 17.33
C ILE A 65 -3.39 -17.47 18.48
N LYS A 66 -3.71 -16.19 18.26
CA LYS A 66 -3.59 -15.16 19.29
C LYS A 66 -4.85 -14.29 19.32
N LYS A 67 -5.57 -14.32 20.42
CA LYS A 67 -6.63 -13.33 20.70
C LYS A 67 -5.95 -12.03 21.14
N ILE A 68 -6.22 -10.94 20.43
CA ILE A 68 -5.69 -9.61 20.74
C ILE A 68 -6.62 -8.86 21.70
N ASN A 69 -7.93 -8.93 21.43
CA ASN A 69 -9.01 -8.37 22.24
C ASN A 69 -10.32 -9.10 21.89
N ASP A 70 -11.46 -8.61 22.39
CA ASP A 70 -12.75 -9.26 22.15
C ASP A 70 -13.23 -9.20 20.71
N LYS A 71 -12.69 -8.29 19.89
CA LYS A 71 -13.06 -8.14 18.49
C LYS A 71 -12.00 -8.68 17.50
N ILE A 72 -10.80 -9.03 17.95
CA ILE A 72 -9.70 -9.42 17.04
C ILE A 72 -9.05 -10.73 17.50
N THR A 73 -9.04 -11.70 16.59
CA THR A 73 -8.28 -12.94 16.72
C THR A 73 -7.37 -13.13 15.49
N ILE A 74 -6.10 -13.38 15.72
CA ILE A 74 -5.11 -13.62 14.65
C ILE A 74 -4.83 -15.10 14.55
N TYR A 75 -5.01 -15.66 13.35
CA TYR A 75 -4.62 -17.01 12.95
C TYR A 75 -3.43 -16.92 12.01
N ARG A 76 -2.24 -17.30 12.44
CA ARG A 76 -1.08 -17.43 11.56
C ARG A 76 -1.06 -18.83 10.98
N THR A 77 -1.51 -18.98 9.75
CA THR A 77 -1.82 -20.31 9.20
C THR A 77 -1.21 -20.57 7.85
N TRP A 78 -0.95 -19.56 7.04
CA TRP A 78 -0.46 -19.77 5.70
C TRP A 78 0.99 -19.31 5.55
N LYS A 79 1.70 -19.99 4.66
CA LYS A 79 3.07 -19.68 4.27
C LYS A 79 3.10 -19.56 2.76
N GLY A 80 3.76 -18.53 2.25
CA GLY A 80 4.06 -18.44 0.83
C GLY A 80 4.80 -19.70 0.36
N GLU A 81 4.65 -20.07 -0.90
CA GLU A 81 5.24 -21.26 -1.51
C GLU A 81 4.66 -22.62 -1.02
N ASN A 82 3.63 -22.62 -0.17
CA ASN A 82 3.04 -23.83 0.36
C ASN A 82 1.53 -23.94 0.05
N ILE A 83 1.18 -24.69 -0.98
CA ILE A 83 -0.19 -24.86 -1.47
C ILE A 83 -1.13 -25.41 -0.39
N LEU A 84 -0.71 -26.40 0.39
CA LEU A 84 -1.54 -26.99 1.45
C LEU A 84 -1.88 -25.97 2.53
N SER A 85 -0.93 -25.09 2.87
CA SER A 85 -1.20 -24.01 3.82
C SER A 85 -2.18 -22.98 3.26
N LEU A 86 -2.16 -22.69 1.94
CA LEU A 86 -3.12 -21.81 1.30
C LEU A 86 -4.53 -22.46 1.26
N LEU A 87 -4.63 -23.72 0.92
CA LEU A 87 -5.91 -24.44 0.94
C LEU A 87 -6.51 -24.54 2.35
N SER A 88 -5.68 -24.55 3.40
CA SER A 88 -6.16 -24.50 4.79
C SER A 88 -6.95 -23.22 5.11
N ILE A 89 -6.80 -22.16 4.32
CA ILE A 89 -7.62 -20.93 4.43
C ILE A 89 -9.09 -21.25 4.15
N LEU A 90 -9.39 -22.01 3.09
CA LEU A 90 -10.76 -22.41 2.73
C LEU A 90 -11.40 -23.27 3.84
N HIS A 91 -10.63 -24.19 4.42
CA HIS A 91 -11.11 -24.97 5.57
C HIS A 91 -11.49 -24.07 6.75
N LYS A 92 -10.67 -23.05 7.07
CA LYS A 92 -11.00 -22.13 8.15
C LYS A 92 -12.21 -21.26 7.84
N ILE A 93 -12.39 -20.82 6.60
CA ILE A 93 -13.57 -20.09 6.14
C ILE A 93 -14.83 -20.92 6.42
N SER A 94 -14.82 -22.19 6.01
CA SER A 94 -15.94 -23.11 6.18
C SER A 94 -16.24 -23.42 7.65
N THR A 95 -15.22 -23.47 8.51
CA THR A 95 -15.35 -23.76 9.94
C THR A 95 -15.88 -22.57 10.73
N LEU A 96 -15.32 -21.36 10.52
CA LEU A 96 -15.65 -20.17 11.30
C LEU A 96 -16.82 -19.37 10.73
N LYS A 97 -17.24 -19.67 9.50
CA LYS A 97 -18.42 -19.12 8.81
C LYS A 97 -18.53 -17.60 8.97
N PRO A 98 -17.59 -16.83 8.38
CA PRO A 98 -17.66 -15.37 8.40
C PRO A 98 -18.80 -14.87 7.49
N ASP A 99 -19.27 -13.64 7.72
CA ASP A 99 -20.21 -12.97 6.83
C ASP A 99 -19.50 -12.47 5.56
N ILE A 100 -18.23 -12.07 5.71
CA ILE A 100 -17.38 -11.57 4.62
C ILE A 100 -15.98 -12.16 4.73
N VAL A 101 -15.43 -12.56 3.58
CA VAL A 101 -14.03 -12.96 3.42
C VAL A 101 -13.33 -11.88 2.61
N HIS A 102 -12.50 -11.06 3.26
CA HIS A 102 -11.78 -9.97 2.65
C HIS A 102 -10.31 -10.33 2.42
N PHE A 103 -9.90 -10.40 1.17
CA PHE A 103 -8.54 -10.67 0.72
C PHE A 103 -7.82 -9.35 0.41
N ASN A 104 -6.74 -9.07 1.09
CA ASN A 104 -5.88 -7.91 0.86
C ASN A 104 -4.65 -8.36 0.08
N LEU A 105 -4.61 -8.10 -1.23
CA LEU A 105 -3.72 -8.75 -2.17
C LEU A 105 -2.89 -7.77 -3.01
N HIS A 106 -1.69 -8.21 -3.35
CA HIS A 106 -0.97 -7.81 -4.55
C HIS A 106 -0.69 -9.05 -5.40
N MET A 107 -0.36 -8.88 -6.69
CA MET A 107 -0.28 -10.00 -7.65
C MET A 107 0.78 -11.07 -7.33
N ALA A 108 1.70 -10.83 -6.38
CA ALA A 108 2.72 -11.78 -5.95
C ALA A 108 2.66 -12.11 -4.45
N VAL A 109 1.49 -11.98 -3.81
CA VAL A 109 1.36 -12.07 -2.34
C VAL A 109 1.62 -13.47 -1.79
N PHE A 110 1.31 -14.51 -2.55
CA PHE A 110 1.41 -15.89 -2.09
C PHE A 110 2.74 -16.58 -2.42
N GLY A 111 3.72 -15.83 -2.94
CA GLY A 111 5.07 -16.33 -3.15
C GLY A 111 5.59 -16.12 -4.57
N ARG A 112 6.83 -16.60 -4.82
CA ARG A 112 7.51 -16.51 -6.11
C ARG A 112 7.18 -17.65 -7.06
N SER A 113 6.75 -18.81 -6.53
CA SER A 113 6.29 -19.93 -7.34
C SER A 113 5.02 -19.52 -8.11
N ARG A 114 5.05 -19.66 -9.43
CA ARG A 114 3.93 -19.31 -10.32
C ARG A 114 2.67 -20.07 -9.96
N ILE A 115 2.80 -21.38 -9.73
CA ILE A 115 1.68 -22.27 -9.43
C ILE A 115 1.08 -21.93 -8.07
N THR A 116 1.91 -21.82 -7.04
CA THR A 116 1.45 -21.51 -5.68
C THR A 116 0.78 -20.15 -5.62
N ASN A 117 1.39 -19.14 -6.25
CA ASN A 117 0.82 -17.79 -6.30
C ASN A 117 -0.51 -17.76 -7.07
N PHE A 118 -0.60 -18.44 -8.22
CA PHE A 118 -1.83 -18.53 -9.01
C PHE A 118 -2.97 -19.19 -8.21
N ILE A 119 -2.69 -20.34 -7.56
CA ILE A 119 -3.67 -21.01 -6.70
C ILE A 119 -4.13 -20.09 -5.57
N GLY A 120 -3.20 -19.37 -4.94
CA GLY A 120 -3.53 -18.38 -3.90
C GLY A 120 -4.45 -17.27 -4.41
N LEU A 121 -4.20 -16.74 -5.62
CA LEU A 121 -5.05 -15.74 -6.26
C LEU A 121 -6.43 -16.28 -6.68
N CYS A 122 -6.61 -17.60 -6.78
CA CYS A 122 -7.92 -18.20 -6.99
C CYS A 122 -8.77 -18.29 -5.71
N LEU A 123 -8.20 -18.16 -4.50
CA LEU A 123 -8.93 -18.33 -3.23
C LEU A 123 -10.15 -17.41 -3.08
N PRO A 124 -10.15 -16.14 -3.51
CA PRO A 124 -11.36 -15.30 -3.46
C PRO A 124 -12.52 -15.86 -4.28
N PHE A 125 -12.23 -16.34 -5.47
CA PHE A 125 -13.23 -17.01 -6.33
C PHE A 125 -13.72 -18.31 -5.69
N LEU A 126 -12.82 -19.17 -5.22
CA LEU A 126 -13.18 -20.42 -4.55
C LEU A 126 -14.01 -20.18 -3.29
N SER A 127 -13.70 -19.14 -2.51
CA SER A 127 -14.50 -18.73 -1.35
C SER A 127 -15.94 -18.41 -1.75
N ARG A 128 -16.13 -17.76 -2.90
CA ARG A 128 -17.46 -17.47 -3.44
C ARG A 128 -18.20 -18.72 -3.91
N VAL A 129 -17.50 -19.63 -4.58
CA VAL A 129 -18.07 -20.92 -5.05
C VAL A 129 -18.61 -21.75 -3.88
N ILE A 130 -17.91 -21.76 -2.73
CA ILE A 130 -18.38 -22.47 -1.52
C ILE A 130 -19.40 -21.66 -0.71
N GLY A 131 -19.97 -20.57 -1.27
CA GLY A 131 -21.11 -19.84 -0.73
C GLY A 131 -20.78 -18.63 0.16
N PHE A 132 -19.53 -18.22 0.29
CA PHE A 132 -19.16 -17.05 1.10
C PHE A 132 -19.08 -15.77 0.25
N LYS A 133 -19.44 -14.65 0.84
CA LYS A 133 -19.25 -13.31 0.23
C LYS A 133 -17.77 -12.96 0.28
N SER A 134 -17.10 -12.95 -0.87
CA SER A 134 -15.68 -12.63 -0.98
C SER A 134 -15.47 -11.21 -1.47
N MET A 135 -14.51 -10.52 -0.91
CA MET A 135 -14.05 -9.20 -1.33
C MET A 135 -12.54 -9.22 -1.54
N VAL A 136 -12.06 -8.50 -2.54
CA VAL A 136 -10.64 -8.34 -2.83
C VAL A 136 -10.26 -6.87 -2.78
N THR A 137 -9.28 -6.49 -1.97
CA THR A 137 -8.53 -5.24 -2.15
C THR A 137 -7.29 -5.56 -2.97
N LEU A 138 -7.23 -5.04 -4.18
CA LEU A 138 -6.14 -5.28 -5.12
C LEU A 138 -5.26 -4.03 -5.23
N HIS A 139 -4.02 -4.14 -4.76
CA HIS A 139 -3.09 -3.01 -4.69
C HIS A 139 -2.37 -2.75 -6.01
N ASN A 140 -2.31 -3.72 -6.90
CA ASN A 140 -1.72 -3.59 -8.23
C ASN A 140 -2.43 -4.50 -9.23
N ILE A 141 -2.32 -4.15 -10.50
CA ILE A 141 -2.85 -4.93 -11.61
C ILE A 141 -1.72 -5.19 -12.60
N THR A 142 -1.83 -6.30 -13.32
CA THR A 142 -0.76 -6.78 -14.23
C THR A 142 -0.39 -5.79 -15.30
N GLU A 143 -1.36 -5.04 -15.82
CA GLU A 143 -1.19 -4.08 -16.91
C GLU A 143 -0.31 -2.87 -16.53
N MET A 144 -0.19 -2.59 -15.23
CA MET A 144 0.49 -1.40 -14.71
C MET A 144 1.80 -1.76 -13.99
N ILE A 145 2.23 -3.04 -14.07
CA ILE A 145 3.44 -3.51 -13.40
C ILE A 145 4.53 -3.77 -14.43
N ASP A 146 5.71 -3.27 -14.16
CA ASP A 146 6.93 -3.77 -14.78
C ASP A 146 7.28 -5.14 -14.15
N ILE A 147 6.92 -6.22 -14.86
CA ILE A 147 7.04 -7.60 -14.37
C ILE A 147 8.51 -7.94 -14.05
N GLU A 148 9.46 -7.47 -14.86
CA GLU A 148 10.89 -7.77 -14.66
C GLU A 148 11.41 -7.16 -13.36
N ARG A 149 11.05 -5.91 -13.07
CA ARG A 149 11.45 -5.21 -11.85
C ARG A 149 10.75 -5.71 -10.59
N THR A 150 9.71 -6.53 -10.75
CA THR A 150 9.05 -7.23 -9.62
C THR A 150 9.67 -8.58 -9.28
N GLY A 151 10.69 -8.99 -10.04
CA GLY A 151 11.42 -10.24 -9.83
C GLY A 151 10.84 -11.46 -10.54
N PHE A 152 9.95 -11.24 -11.51
CA PHE A 152 9.43 -12.29 -12.41
C PHE A 152 9.96 -12.09 -13.83
N SER A 153 10.30 -13.18 -14.52
CA SER A 153 10.66 -13.09 -15.93
C SER A 153 9.47 -12.66 -16.80
N ASN A 154 9.71 -11.73 -17.72
CA ASN A 154 8.69 -11.18 -18.60
C ASN A 154 8.43 -12.11 -19.80
N THR A 155 7.84 -13.27 -19.53
CA THR A 155 7.49 -14.26 -20.56
C THR A 155 5.99 -14.15 -20.93
N ILE A 156 5.65 -14.58 -22.15
CA ILE A 156 4.25 -14.65 -22.62
C ILE A 156 3.39 -15.45 -21.64
N LEU A 157 3.91 -16.57 -21.12
CA LEU A 157 3.22 -17.43 -20.16
C LEU A 157 2.94 -16.68 -18.84
N ASN A 158 3.90 -15.92 -18.32
CA ASN A 158 3.72 -15.15 -17.09
C ASN A 158 2.69 -14.03 -17.28
N ARG A 159 2.73 -13.35 -18.43
CA ARG A 159 1.73 -12.33 -18.77
C ARG A 159 0.34 -12.93 -18.88
N ALA A 160 0.19 -14.02 -19.64
CA ALA A 160 -1.10 -14.69 -19.79
C ALA A 160 -1.64 -15.19 -18.44
N GLY A 161 -0.81 -15.87 -17.63
CA GLY A 161 -1.19 -16.31 -16.29
C GLY A 161 -1.64 -15.19 -15.38
N ALA A 162 -0.95 -14.04 -15.41
CA ALA A 162 -1.30 -12.87 -14.60
C ALA A 162 -2.61 -12.21 -15.07
N LEU A 163 -2.86 -12.14 -16.38
CA LEU A 163 -4.15 -11.65 -16.93
C LEU A 163 -5.30 -12.56 -16.54
N ILE A 164 -5.10 -13.89 -16.63
CA ILE A 164 -6.10 -14.88 -16.19
C ILE A 164 -6.36 -14.73 -14.69
N ALA A 165 -5.32 -14.59 -13.86
CA ALA A 165 -5.46 -14.38 -12.42
C ALA A 165 -6.26 -13.09 -12.12
N THR A 166 -5.96 -11.99 -12.82
CA THR A 166 -6.72 -10.74 -12.70
C THR A 166 -8.19 -10.96 -13.05
N LYS A 167 -8.48 -11.70 -14.14
CA LYS A 167 -9.86 -12.04 -14.51
C LYS A 167 -10.55 -12.86 -13.42
N ILE A 168 -9.89 -13.86 -12.85
CA ILE A 168 -10.45 -14.68 -11.76
C ILE A 168 -10.77 -13.83 -10.54
N LEU A 169 -9.91 -12.89 -10.17
CA LEU A 169 -10.15 -11.97 -9.05
C LEU A 169 -11.39 -11.10 -9.24
N THR A 170 -11.77 -10.76 -10.51
CA THR A 170 -12.99 -10.00 -10.78
C THR A 170 -14.29 -10.77 -10.51
N PHE A 171 -14.21 -12.07 -10.30
CA PHE A 171 -15.37 -12.89 -9.88
C PHE A 171 -15.63 -12.85 -8.37
N ALA A 172 -14.83 -12.14 -7.57
CA ALA A 172 -15.18 -11.86 -6.17
C ALA A 172 -16.51 -11.09 -6.07
N SER A 173 -17.17 -11.10 -4.91
CA SER A 173 -18.41 -10.33 -4.69
C SER A 173 -18.21 -8.83 -4.80
N ALA A 174 -17.01 -8.33 -4.46
CA ALA A 174 -16.55 -6.98 -4.73
C ALA A 174 -15.02 -6.96 -4.92
N VAL A 175 -14.57 -6.00 -5.73
CA VAL A 175 -13.14 -5.68 -5.89
C VAL A 175 -12.94 -4.21 -5.53
N THR A 176 -12.02 -3.91 -4.63
CA THR A 176 -11.60 -2.54 -4.34
C THR A 176 -10.19 -2.29 -4.84
N LEU A 177 -9.94 -1.08 -5.28
CA LEU A 177 -8.66 -0.62 -5.82
C LEU A 177 -8.20 0.63 -5.09
N THR A 178 -6.91 0.74 -4.83
CA THR A 178 -6.31 1.92 -4.20
C THR A 178 -5.94 3.01 -5.18
N VAL A 179 -5.80 2.69 -6.46
CA VAL A 179 -5.46 3.60 -7.57
C VAL A 179 -6.68 3.77 -8.47
N LYS A 180 -7.07 5.00 -8.76
CA LYS A 180 -8.34 5.33 -9.44
C LYS A 180 -8.35 4.90 -10.90
N SER A 181 -7.23 5.07 -11.62
CA SER A 181 -7.11 4.67 -13.04
C SER A 181 -7.31 3.18 -13.25
N TYR A 182 -6.99 2.34 -12.25
CA TYR A 182 -7.20 0.90 -12.34
C TYR A 182 -8.67 0.50 -12.47
N LEU A 183 -9.60 1.34 -11.97
CA LEU A 183 -11.05 1.14 -12.19
C LEU A 183 -11.39 1.05 -13.67
N ARG A 184 -10.84 1.97 -14.47
CA ARG A 184 -11.09 2.01 -15.92
C ARG A 184 -10.64 0.70 -16.55
N ILE A 185 -9.45 0.22 -16.21
CA ILE A 185 -8.89 -1.02 -16.75
C ILE A 185 -9.75 -2.23 -16.38
N LEU A 186 -10.14 -2.39 -15.10
CA LEU A 186 -10.97 -3.51 -14.69
C LEU A 186 -12.37 -3.47 -15.32
N LYS A 187 -12.96 -2.28 -15.49
CA LYS A 187 -14.26 -2.13 -16.16
C LYS A 187 -14.18 -2.42 -17.64
N SER A 188 -13.26 -1.78 -18.38
CA SER A 188 -13.21 -1.88 -19.84
C SER A 188 -12.62 -3.20 -20.33
N ARG A 189 -11.52 -3.67 -19.73
CA ARG A 189 -10.82 -4.88 -20.22
C ARG A 189 -11.37 -6.17 -19.65
N TYR A 190 -11.84 -6.16 -18.40
CA TYR A 190 -12.31 -7.36 -17.70
C TYR A 190 -13.82 -7.43 -17.52
N GLY A 191 -14.56 -6.36 -17.86
CA GLY A 191 -16.00 -6.30 -17.67
C GLY A 191 -16.43 -6.34 -16.19
N CYS A 192 -15.56 -5.92 -15.26
CA CYS A 192 -15.82 -5.96 -13.83
C CYS A 192 -16.84 -4.87 -13.44
N LYS A 193 -18.05 -5.28 -13.03
CA LYS A 193 -19.14 -4.38 -12.65
C LYS A 193 -19.11 -4.00 -11.15
N ASN A 194 -18.58 -4.89 -10.32
CA ASN A 194 -18.55 -4.80 -8.86
C ASN A 194 -17.20 -4.27 -8.35
N VAL A 195 -16.66 -3.25 -9.00
CA VAL A 195 -15.39 -2.63 -8.67
C VAL A 195 -15.59 -1.25 -8.06
N TYR A 196 -14.87 -0.98 -6.96
CA TYR A 196 -14.96 0.24 -6.17
C TYR A 196 -13.58 0.86 -5.99
N TRP A 197 -13.52 2.17 -5.98
CA TRP A 197 -12.32 2.87 -5.57
C TRP A 197 -12.37 3.14 -4.06
N VAL A 198 -11.42 2.60 -3.34
CA VAL A 198 -11.17 2.87 -1.92
C VAL A 198 -9.69 3.22 -1.80
N PRO A 199 -9.33 4.49 -1.71
CA PRO A 199 -7.93 4.91 -1.73
C PRO A 199 -7.15 4.39 -0.54
N HIS A 200 -5.83 4.49 -0.61
CA HIS A 200 -4.96 4.19 0.53
C HIS A 200 -5.20 5.19 1.65
N GLY A 201 -5.15 4.72 2.90
CA GLY A 201 -5.30 5.56 4.07
C GLY A 201 -4.04 6.37 4.38
N THR A 202 -4.24 7.51 5.01
CA THR A 202 -3.19 8.36 5.59
C THR A 202 -3.25 8.27 7.11
N TRP A 203 -2.15 8.64 7.76
CA TRP A 203 -2.12 8.78 9.22
C TRP A 203 -2.85 10.07 9.64
N GLU A 204 -3.05 10.26 10.92
CA GLU A 204 -3.61 11.50 11.44
C GLU A 204 -2.67 12.66 11.14
N VAL A 205 -3.23 13.83 10.86
CA VAL A 205 -2.45 15.03 10.55
C VAL A 205 -1.57 15.39 11.76
N VAL A 206 -0.27 15.43 11.54
CA VAL A 206 0.74 15.86 12.53
C VAL A 206 1.63 16.92 11.87
N PRO A 207 1.12 18.14 11.62
CA PRO A 207 1.85 19.11 10.85
C PRO A 207 3.14 19.53 11.56
N VAL A 208 4.24 19.47 10.83
CA VAL A 208 5.51 20.02 11.29
C VAL A 208 5.54 21.53 11.00
N SER A 209 6.12 22.30 11.89
CA SER A 209 6.27 23.75 11.69
C SER A 209 7.22 24.04 10.53
N ASN A 210 6.90 25.08 9.74
CA ASN A 210 7.83 25.59 8.73
C ASN A 210 8.98 26.28 9.45
N GLN A 211 10.09 25.59 9.60
CA GLN A 211 11.34 26.21 10.01
C GLN A 211 12.19 26.39 8.75
N HIS A 212 12.75 27.58 8.58
CA HIS A 212 13.78 27.79 7.58
C HIS A 212 15.04 27.07 8.03
N HIS A 213 15.26 25.86 7.49
CA HIS A 213 16.47 25.11 7.81
C HIS A 213 17.65 25.66 7.01
N ASN A 214 18.79 25.67 7.64
CA ASN A 214 20.08 25.95 7.03
C ASN A 214 21.13 24.99 7.62
N PRO A 215 21.59 23.99 6.88
CA PRO A 215 21.35 23.67 5.46
C PRO A 215 19.90 23.24 5.16
N LYS A 216 19.50 23.35 3.89
CA LYS A 216 18.26 22.74 3.39
C LYS A 216 18.39 21.23 3.32
N ILE A 217 17.35 20.51 3.78
CA ILE A 217 17.41 19.06 3.91
C ILE A 217 16.41 18.38 2.96
N ILE A 218 16.97 17.59 2.05
CA ILE A 218 16.23 16.71 1.15
C ILE A 218 16.18 15.33 1.77
N LEU A 219 15.03 14.67 1.76
CA LEU A 219 14.87 13.31 2.28
C LEU A 219 14.43 12.35 1.19
N PHE A 220 15.08 11.19 1.14
CA PHE A 220 14.59 9.97 0.53
C PHE A 220 14.17 9.00 1.62
N PHE A 221 12.96 8.41 1.53
CA PHE A 221 12.39 7.64 2.64
C PHE A 221 11.85 6.26 2.23
N GLY A 222 11.99 5.29 3.14
CA GLY A 222 11.37 3.97 3.13
C GLY A 222 12.24 2.86 2.53
N TYR A 223 11.68 1.66 2.39
CA TYR A 223 12.42 0.51 1.83
C TYR A 223 12.97 0.79 0.44
N SER A 224 14.22 0.39 0.21
CA SER A 224 14.97 0.61 -1.02
C SER A 224 15.23 -0.69 -1.77
N GLY A 225 15.05 -0.67 -3.09
CA GLY A 225 15.26 -1.77 -4.00
C GLY A 225 15.32 -1.28 -5.46
N PRO A 226 15.49 -2.16 -6.44
CA PRO A 226 15.69 -1.78 -7.86
C PRO A 226 14.57 -0.96 -8.49
N TYR A 227 13.43 -0.85 -7.83
CA TYR A 227 12.29 -0.03 -8.26
C TYR A 227 12.41 1.45 -7.87
N LYS A 228 13.40 1.80 -7.02
CA LYS A 228 13.73 3.18 -6.61
C LYS A 228 15.07 3.58 -7.20
N ASP A 229 15.11 4.73 -7.85
CA ASP A 229 16.27 5.20 -8.59
C ASP A 229 17.17 6.08 -7.72
N ILE A 230 18.02 5.44 -6.92
CA ILE A 230 19.00 6.16 -6.09
C ILE A 230 20.10 6.78 -6.95
N ASP A 231 20.46 6.14 -8.07
CA ASP A 231 21.46 6.68 -9.01
C ASP A 231 21.01 8.01 -9.61
N LEU A 232 19.73 8.10 -10.02
CA LEU A 232 19.12 9.34 -10.48
C LEU A 232 19.18 10.43 -9.39
N LEU A 233 18.81 10.06 -8.16
CA LEU A 233 18.80 11.00 -7.05
C LEU A 233 20.21 11.52 -6.73
N PHE A 234 21.22 10.65 -6.71
CA PHE A 234 22.59 11.05 -6.43
C PHE A 234 23.14 11.98 -7.49
N LYS A 235 22.97 11.65 -8.78
CA LYS A 235 23.38 12.53 -9.87
C LYS A 235 22.69 13.89 -9.81
N ALA A 236 21.39 13.93 -9.54
CA ALA A 236 20.66 15.16 -9.39
C ALA A 236 21.15 15.98 -8.17
N PHE A 237 21.44 15.31 -7.05
CA PHE A 237 21.94 15.95 -5.85
C PHE A 237 23.34 16.55 -6.04
N GLU A 238 24.26 15.86 -6.73
CA GLU A 238 25.58 16.37 -7.08
C GLU A 238 25.49 17.62 -7.96
N MET A 239 24.63 17.60 -8.99
CA MET A 239 24.38 18.77 -9.84
C MET A 239 23.85 19.97 -9.04
N LEU A 240 22.92 19.69 -8.11
CA LEU A 240 22.36 20.70 -7.23
C LEU A 240 23.42 21.29 -6.28
N ARG A 241 24.33 20.46 -5.75
CA ARG A 241 25.42 20.91 -4.88
C ARG A 241 26.41 21.85 -5.54
N ILE A 242 26.68 21.69 -6.83
CA ILE A 242 27.52 22.62 -7.59
C ILE A 242 26.95 24.04 -7.55
N ARG A 243 25.62 24.14 -7.63
CA ARG A 243 24.92 25.43 -7.63
C ARG A 243 24.62 25.94 -6.21
N ARG A 244 24.52 25.02 -5.23
CA ARG A 244 24.07 25.33 -3.87
C ARG A 244 24.82 24.46 -2.85
N GLN A 245 25.82 25.03 -2.22
CA GLN A 245 26.65 24.29 -1.23
C GLN A 245 25.90 23.94 0.07
N ASN A 246 24.87 24.72 0.41
CA ASN A 246 24.18 24.60 1.70
C ASN A 246 22.93 23.72 1.60
N ILE A 247 23.14 22.45 1.20
CA ILE A 247 22.11 21.41 1.12
C ILE A 247 22.64 20.09 1.65
N LYS A 248 21.74 19.26 2.15
CA LYS A 248 22.02 17.92 2.66
C LYS A 248 20.98 16.93 2.13
N LEU A 249 21.40 15.71 1.80
CA LEU A 249 20.52 14.62 1.46
C LEU A 249 20.55 13.56 2.57
N ILE A 250 19.37 13.17 3.06
CA ILE A 250 19.20 12.07 4.01
C ILE A 250 18.54 10.89 3.29
N ILE A 251 19.16 9.73 3.39
CA ILE A 251 18.61 8.44 2.96
C ILE A 251 18.13 7.70 4.21
N ALA A 252 16.82 7.65 4.41
CA ALA A 252 16.19 7.03 5.58
C ALA A 252 15.42 5.76 5.17
N GLY A 253 15.69 4.66 5.83
CA GLY A 253 15.08 3.37 5.58
C GLY A 253 16.11 2.27 5.43
N SER A 254 15.64 1.08 5.07
CA SER A 254 16.47 -0.11 4.92
C SER A 254 16.38 -0.68 3.51
N SER A 255 17.30 -1.53 3.14
CA SER A 255 17.17 -2.38 1.96
C SER A 255 15.89 -3.22 2.05
N HIS A 256 15.17 -3.37 0.95
CA HIS A 256 13.98 -4.19 0.89
C HIS A 256 14.34 -5.67 1.22
N PRO A 257 13.50 -6.41 1.99
CA PRO A 257 13.81 -7.79 2.38
C PRO A 257 14.15 -8.74 1.22
N ASN A 258 13.62 -8.49 0.03
CA ASN A 258 13.97 -9.25 -1.18
C ASN A 258 15.32 -8.85 -1.81
N TYR A 259 15.91 -7.74 -1.37
CA TYR A 259 17.18 -7.16 -1.85
C TYR A 259 18.02 -6.66 -0.67
N PRO A 260 18.43 -7.54 0.27
CA PRO A 260 18.95 -7.15 1.59
C PRO A 260 20.24 -6.33 1.56
N ASN A 261 20.99 -6.40 0.47
CA ASN A 261 22.26 -5.66 0.31
C ASN A 261 22.15 -4.46 -0.64
N PHE A 262 20.95 -4.08 -1.06
CA PHE A 262 20.76 -3.06 -2.09
C PHE A 262 21.40 -1.71 -1.73
N LEU A 263 21.27 -1.24 -0.50
CA LEU A 263 21.83 0.04 -0.06
C LEU A 263 23.34 0.02 0.16
N ARG A 264 23.96 -1.13 0.39
CA ARG A 264 25.40 -1.20 0.71
C ARG A 264 26.30 -0.56 -0.36
N LYS A 265 25.94 -0.76 -1.65
CA LYS A 265 26.66 -0.12 -2.76
C LYS A 265 26.61 1.41 -2.61
N TYR A 266 25.45 1.95 -2.36
CA TYR A 266 25.23 3.38 -2.28
C TYR A 266 25.84 4.01 -1.02
N GLU A 267 25.92 3.26 0.08
CA GLU A 267 26.59 3.70 1.31
C GLU A 267 28.10 3.85 1.10
N SER A 268 28.72 2.95 0.33
CA SER A 268 30.16 3.01 0.04
C SER A 268 30.55 4.05 -0.99
N GLU A 269 29.64 4.39 -1.91
CA GLU A 269 29.86 5.30 -3.05
C GLU A 269 29.10 6.65 -2.88
N LYS A 270 28.66 6.96 -1.66
CA LYS A 270 27.80 8.13 -1.41
C LYS A 270 28.53 9.44 -1.71
N PRO A 271 27.84 10.41 -2.34
CA PRO A 271 28.35 11.77 -2.48
C PRO A 271 28.58 12.44 -1.13
N GLU A 272 29.38 13.50 -1.13
CA GLU A 272 29.51 14.36 0.04
C GLU A 272 28.15 14.97 0.44
N ALA A 273 27.95 15.23 1.74
CA ALA A 273 26.69 15.72 2.33
C ALA A 273 25.47 14.77 2.15
N VAL A 274 25.71 13.48 1.92
CA VAL A 274 24.68 12.42 1.95
C VAL A 274 24.84 11.60 3.23
N ASP A 275 23.78 11.48 4.01
CA ASP A 275 23.74 10.65 5.22
C ASP A 275 22.76 9.49 5.07
N PHE A 276 23.19 8.30 5.44
CA PHE A 276 22.36 7.12 5.61
C PHE A 276 22.04 6.93 7.09
N ILE A 277 20.76 7.02 7.46
CA ILE A 277 20.33 6.91 8.87
C ILE A 277 19.60 5.61 9.20
N GLY A 278 19.48 4.70 8.22
CA GLY A 278 18.84 3.41 8.42
C GLY A 278 17.35 3.49 8.67
N TYR A 279 16.80 2.44 9.31
CA TYR A 279 15.39 2.36 9.68
C TYR A 279 15.03 3.40 10.74
N VAL A 280 13.95 4.11 10.53
CA VAL A 280 13.43 5.11 11.47
C VAL A 280 12.17 4.57 12.15
N PRO A 281 12.17 4.38 13.47
CA PRO A 281 11.01 3.97 14.24
C PRO A 281 9.88 5.02 14.20
N ASP A 282 8.62 4.56 14.39
CA ASP A 282 7.43 5.42 14.27
C ASP A 282 7.45 6.60 15.25
N ASP A 283 7.97 6.42 16.45
CA ASP A 283 8.12 7.45 17.49
C ASP A 283 9.16 8.54 17.15
N GLN A 284 10.06 8.26 16.19
CA GLN A 284 11.08 9.20 15.70
C GLN A 284 10.67 9.94 14.42
N LEU A 285 9.58 9.52 13.76
CA LEU A 285 9.15 10.10 12.47
C LEU A 285 8.87 11.59 12.59
N PHE A 286 8.22 12.06 13.66
CA PHE A 286 7.97 13.48 13.87
C PHE A 286 9.27 14.29 13.94
N SER A 287 10.24 13.80 14.70
CA SER A 287 11.55 14.46 14.86
C SER A 287 12.36 14.47 13.56
N LEU A 288 12.21 13.45 12.72
CA LEU A 288 12.79 13.43 11.38
C LEU A 288 12.11 14.45 10.48
N PHE A 289 10.78 14.32 10.26
CA PHE A 289 10.07 15.16 9.29
C PHE A 289 10.07 16.64 9.65
N LYS A 290 10.20 17.00 10.94
CA LYS A 290 10.35 18.40 11.38
C LYS A 290 11.57 19.09 10.78
N LYS A 291 12.61 18.35 10.40
CA LYS A 291 13.87 18.88 9.85
C LYS A 291 13.90 18.91 8.32
N ILE A 292 12.89 18.33 7.65
CA ILE A 292 12.90 18.08 6.21
C ILE A 292 12.20 19.23 5.48
N ASP A 293 12.87 19.77 4.46
CA ASP A 293 12.29 20.77 3.57
C ASP A 293 11.48 20.11 2.43
N VAL A 294 11.98 19.00 1.88
CA VAL A 294 11.32 18.29 0.77
C VAL A 294 11.64 16.79 0.78
N VAL A 295 10.68 15.96 0.42
CA VAL A 295 10.88 14.53 0.18
C VAL A 295 10.92 14.25 -1.31
N VAL A 296 11.89 13.46 -1.77
CA VAL A 296 12.02 13.05 -3.17
C VAL A 296 11.72 11.56 -3.31
N LEU A 297 10.84 11.23 -4.25
CA LEU A 297 10.43 9.86 -4.58
C LEU A 297 10.85 9.51 -6.02
N PRO A 298 12.14 9.19 -6.24
CA PRO A 298 12.70 8.94 -7.56
C PRO A 298 12.45 7.47 -7.99
N TYR A 299 11.22 7.12 -8.31
CA TYR A 299 10.89 5.73 -8.61
C TYR A 299 10.96 5.44 -10.11
N HIS A 300 11.53 4.29 -10.45
CA HIS A 300 11.45 3.74 -11.81
C HIS A 300 10.07 3.18 -12.11
N THR A 301 9.47 2.52 -11.12
CA THR A 301 8.14 1.93 -11.21
C THR A 301 7.45 1.96 -9.86
N CYS A 302 6.15 2.09 -9.88
CA CYS A 302 5.30 1.95 -8.72
C CYS A 302 4.36 0.75 -8.91
N THR A 303 4.24 -0.09 -7.91
CA THR A 303 3.37 -1.26 -7.98
C THR A 303 2.15 -1.04 -7.09
N GLY A 304 1.34 -0.06 -7.46
CA GLY A 304 0.23 0.46 -6.68
C GLY A 304 0.55 1.84 -6.08
N THR A 305 -0.30 2.38 -5.23
CA THR A 305 -0.06 3.69 -4.62
C THR A 305 1.12 3.65 -3.64
N SER A 306 1.80 4.79 -3.49
CA SER A 306 2.95 4.92 -2.58
C SER A 306 2.51 5.15 -1.13
N GLY A 307 2.69 4.16 -0.26
CA GLY A 307 2.48 4.32 1.19
C GLY A 307 3.38 5.39 1.80
N VAL A 308 4.58 5.60 1.24
CA VAL A 308 5.50 6.67 1.67
C VAL A 308 4.90 8.05 1.39
N ALA A 309 4.33 8.28 0.20
CA ALA A 309 3.68 9.55 -0.11
C ALA A 309 2.54 9.86 0.88
N HIS A 310 1.70 8.86 1.20
CA HIS A 310 0.63 9.00 2.18
C HIS A 310 1.13 9.29 3.60
N LEU A 311 2.24 8.67 4.01
CA LEU A 311 2.86 8.94 5.31
C LEU A 311 3.43 10.36 5.36
N VAL A 312 4.23 10.76 4.37
CA VAL A 312 4.89 12.07 4.30
C VAL A 312 3.86 13.20 4.29
N SER A 313 2.77 13.03 3.54
CA SER A 313 1.69 14.02 3.49
C SER A 313 1.08 14.28 4.86
N SER A 314 1.03 13.28 5.75
CA SER A 314 0.49 13.44 7.12
C SER A 314 1.30 14.42 7.97
N TYR A 315 2.55 14.66 7.61
CA TYR A 315 3.42 15.66 8.24
C TYR A 315 3.44 17.01 7.50
N GLY A 316 2.74 17.09 6.37
CA GLY A 316 2.72 18.31 5.54
C GLY A 316 4.02 18.57 4.79
N VAL A 317 4.96 17.64 4.71
CA VAL A 317 6.23 17.85 4.01
C VAL A 317 5.99 17.78 2.49
N PRO A 318 6.46 18.77 1.70
CA PRO A 318 6.36 18.74 0.25
C PRO A 318 7.01 17.51 -0.39
N ILE A 319 6.39 16.97 -1.43
CA ILE A 319 6.84 15.77 -2.14
C ILE A 319 7.14 16.10 -3.59
N ILE A 320 8.30 15.65 -4.07
CA ILE A 320 8.67 15.66 -5.49
C ILE A 320 8.80 14.21 -5.96
N ALA A 321 8.06 13.83 -6.99
CA ALA A 321 8.06 12.47 -7.50
C ALA A 321 8.38 12.42 -9.01
N THR A 322 8.96 11.31 -9.45
CA THR A 322 9.15 11.00 -10.88
C THR A 322 7.83 10.71 -11.57
N ASP A 323 7.81 10.83 -12.90
CA ASP A 323 6.62 10.71 -13.72
C ASP A 323 6.12 9.26 -13.84
N LEU A 324 5.22 8.89 -12.91
CA LEU A 324 4.49 7.63 -12.89
C LEU A 324 3.00 7.91 -12.78
N GLN A 325 2.16 7.05 -13.37
CA GLN A 325 0.70 7.22 -13.38
C GLN A 325 0.13 7.37 -11.96
N GLU A 326 0.63 6.58 -11.02
CA GLU A 326 0.20 6.60 -9.63
C GLU A 326 0.56 7.91 -8.91
N PHE A 327 1.69 8.51 -9.26
CA PHE A 327 2.09 9.82 -8.72
C PHE A 327 1.34 10.97 -9.37
N ARG A 328 1.04 10.88 -10.68
CA ARG A 328 0.17 11.88 -11.34
C ARG A 328 -1.19 11.94 -10.66
N GLU A 329 -1.82 10.81 -10.38
CA GLU A 329 -3.10 10.77 -9.66
C GLU A 329 -3.00 11.38 -8.26
N LEU A 330 -1.93 11.09 -7.52
CA LEU A 330 -1.71 11.67 -6.19
C LEU A 330 -1.50 13.19 -6.28
N ALA A 331 -0.77 13.68 -7.28
CA ALA A 331 -0.55 15.10 -7.50
C ALA A 331 -1.83 15.84 -7.92
N GLU A 332 -2.68 15.23 -8.79
CA GLU A 332 -4.00 15.76 -9.13
C GLU A 332 -4.91 15.90 -7.91
N GLU A 333 -4.71 15.06 -6.90
CA GLU A 333 -5.45 15.08 -5.64
C GLU A 333 -4.78 15.96 -4.56
N GLY A 334 -3.70 16.65 -4.90
CA GLY A 334 -2.98 17.58 -4.02
C GLY A 334 -1.84 16.96 -3.22
N CYS A 335 -1.42 15.71 -3.50
CA CYS A 335 -0.29 15.07 -2.83
C CYS A 335 0.99 15.20 -3.67
N GLY A 336 1.78 16.25 -3.41
CA GLY A 336 3.06 16.49 -4.05
C GLY A 336 2.98 17.05 -5.47
N ILE A 337 4.12 17.08 -6.13
CA ILE A 337 4.28 17.44 -7.55
C ILE A 337 5.01 16.33 -8.29
N VAL A 338 4.76 16.24 -9.60
CA VAL A 338 5.39 15.27 -10.48
C VAL A 338 6.26 15.99 -11.50
N LEU A 339 7.50 15.55 -11.62
CA LEU A 339 8.41 16.00 -12.67
C LEU A 339 8.20 15.15 -13.93
N ARG A 340 8.03 15.80 -15.07
CA ARG A 340 7.69 15.13 -16.33
C ARG A 340 8.80 14.25 -16.91
N SER A 341 10.03 14.43 -16.46
CA SER A 341 11.19 13.67 -16.91
C SER A 341 11.84 12.89 -15.77
N LYS A 342 12.68 11.92 -16.14
CA LYS A 342 13.54 11.13 -15.24
C LYS A 342 15.01 11.45 -15.44
N GLU A 343 15.32 12.62 -16.02
CA GLU A 343 16.69 13.06 -16.21
C GLU A 343 17.24 13.73 -14.94
N PRO A 344 18.53 13.50 -14.59
CA PRO A 344 19.12 14.06 -13.38
C PRO A 344 19.07 15.59 -13.29
N HIS A 345 19.28 16.29 -14.42
CA HIS A 345 19.26 17.75 -14.44
C HIS A 345 17.86 18.32 -14.16
N GLU A 346 16.80 17.70 -14.69
CA GLU A 346 15.43 18.13 -14.45
C GLU A 346 14.99 17.85 -13.00
N LEU A 347 15.44 16.74 -12.43
CA LEU A 347 15.21 16.46 -11.02
C LEU A 347 15.92 17.50 -10.13
N ALA A 348 17.16 17.86 -10.45
CA ALA A 348 17.90 18.90 -9.75
C ALA A 348 17.20 20.28 -9.86
N GLU A 349 16.79 20.67 -11.04
CA GLU A 349 16.08 21.94 -11.29
C GLU A 349 14.73 21.99 -10.56
N GLY A 350 13.97 20.88 -10.58
CA GLY A 350 12.71 20.78 -9.88
C GLY A 350 12.86 20.90 -8.36
N ILE A 351 13.88 20.27 -7.79
CA ILE A 351 14.19 20.38 -6.35
C ILE A 351 14.62 21.83 -6.04
N GLU A 352 15.50 22.40 -6.85
CA GLU A 352 15.97 23.78 -6.67
C GLU A 352 14.82 24.79 -6.75
N TYR A 353 13.93 24.63 -7.72
CA TYR A 353 12.76 25.48 -7.88
C TYR A 353 11.87 25.47 -6.65
N VAL A 354 11.57 24.27 -6.11
CA VAL A 354 10.74 24.12 -4.92
C VAL A 354 11.44 24.72 -3.70
N LEU A 355 12.74 24.47 -3.51
CA LEU A 355 13.50 24.98 -2.36
C LEU A 355 13.69 26.51 -2.38
N ASN A 356 13.69 27.13 -3.57
CA ASN A 356 13.83 28.57 -3.74
C ASN A 356 12.49 29.33 -3.71
N ASN A 357 11.36 28.62 -3.61
CA ASN A 357 10.02 29.19 -3.67
C ASN A 357 9.26 28.95 -2.35
N PRO A 358 9.42 29.80 -1.32
CA PRO A 358 8.75 29.63 -0.03
C PRO A 358 7.23 29.56 -0.14
N ASP A 359 6.62 30.33 -1.03
CA ASP A 359 5.17 30.33 -1.23
C ASP A 359 4.69 28.97 -1.81
N LEU A 360 5.45 28.41 -2.76
CA LEU A 360 5.16 27.08 -3.29
C LEU A 360 5.31 25.98 -2.23
N LEU A 361 6.33 26.08 -1.37
CA LEU A 361 6.49 25.14 -0.26
C LEU A 361 5.27 25.17 0.68
N LEU A 362 4.76 26.36 0.99
CA LEU A 362 3.55 26.52 1.81
C LEU A 362 2.32 25.96 1.10
N GLU A 363 2.14 26.26 -0.18
CA GLU A 363 1.04 25.76 -0.98
C GLU A 363 1.03 24.22 -1.03
N LEU A 364 2.18 23.60 -1.32
CA LEU A 364 2.31 22.14 -1.37
C LEU A 364 2.04 21.50 -0.01
N ARG A 365 2.47 22.14 1.08
CA ARG A 365 2.16 21.71 2.43
C ARG A 365 0.66 21.70 2.70
N ASP A 366 -0.02 22.80 2.40
CA ASP A 366 -1.47 22.92 2.64
C ASP A 366 -2.26 21.93 1.79
N LYS A 367 -1.86 21.74 0.53
CA LYS A 367 -2.44 20.69 -0.34
C LYS A 367 -2.24 19.29 0.26
N ASN A 368 -1.04 18.96 0.75
CA ASN A 368 -0.79 17.69 1.40
C ASN A 368 -1.66 17.50 2.65
N LEU A 369 -1.82 18.51 3.49
CA LEU A 369 -2.65 18.42 4.69
C LEU A 369 -4.13 18.25 4.35
N ASN A 370 -4.63 18.94 3.33
CA ASN A 370 -6.00 18.77 2.83
C ASN A 370 -6.23 17.37 2.27
N PHE A 371 -5.31 16.86 1.46
CA PHE A 371 -5.33 15.49 0.96
C PHE A 371 -5.46 14.45 2.08
N VAL A 372 -4.74 14.64 3.19
CA VAL A 372 -4.77 13.74 4.36
C VAL A 372 -6.12 13.75 5.04
N GLN A 373 -6.75 14.92 5.20
CA GLN A 373 -8.03 15.04 5.89
C GLN A 373 -9.11 14.14 5.28
N ASP A 374 -9.11 13.97 3.96
CA ASP A 374 -10.10 13.14 3.27
C ASP A 374 -9.76 11.65 3.22
N ARG A 375 -8.54 11.26 3.62
CA ARG A 375 -7.99 9.91 3.48
C ARG A 375 -7.52 9.28 4.78
N THR A 376 -7.92 9.79 5.93
CA THR A 376 -7.58 9.17 7.21
C THR A 376 -8.03 7.71 7.24
N TRP A 377 -7.25 6.84 7.89
CA TRP A 377 -7.62 5.43 8.06
C TRP A 377 -9.01 5.23 8.65
N THR A 378 -9.52 6.20 9.40
CA THR A 378 -10.90 6.18 9.91
C THR A 378 -11.92 6.33 8.78
N LYS A 379 -11.72 7.30 7.86
CA LYS A 379 -12.58 7.47 6.68
C LYS A 379 -12.48 6.26 5.74
N ILE A 380 -11.27 5.74 5.53
CA ILE A 380 -11.04 4.55 4.72
C ILE A 380 -11.73 3.31 5.29
N ALA A 381 -11.65 3.07 6.60
CA ALA A 381 -12.38 1.98 7.25
C ALA A 381 -13.90 2.11 7.06
N SER A 382 -14.45 3.32 7.14
CA SER A 382 -15.87 3.59 6.86
C SER A 382 -16.23 3.29 5.41
N SER A 383 -15.36 3.62 4.45
CA SER A 383 -15.55 3.29 3.02
C SER A 383 -15.59 1.77 2.80
N PHE A 384 -14.66 1.02 3.41
CA PHE A 384 -14.69 -0.44 3.37
C PHE A 384 -15.97 -1.00 3.99
N TYR A 385 -16.40 -0.48 5.13
CA TYR A 385 -17.65 -0.90 5.75
C TYR A 385 -18.87 -0.65 4.84
N ASN A 386 -18.91 0.46 4.10
CA ASN A 386 -19.96 0.71 3.11
C ASN A 386 -19.95 -0.33 1.99
N VAL A 387 -18.78 -0.74 1.48
CA VAL A 387 -18.69 -1.83 0.51
C VAL A 387 -19.16 -3.15 1.13
N TYR A 388 -18.80 -3.47 2.38
CA TYR A 388 -19.29 -4.65 3.08
C TYR A 388 -20.83 -4.68 3.16
N LYS A 389 -21.47 -3.56 3.47
CA LYS A 389 -22.94 -3.47 3.48
C LYS A 389 -23.55 -3.81 2.13
N GLN A 390 -22.99 -3.28 1.04
CA GLN A 390 -23.48 -3.56 -0.32
C GLN A 390 -23.34 -5.04 -0.72
N ILE A 391 -22.29 -5.72 -0.25
CA ILE A 391 -22.08 -7.14 -0.55
C ILE A 391 -23.08 -8.05 0.18
N ILE A 392 -23.50 -7.65 1.37
CA ILE A 392 -24.38 -8.46 2.24
C ILE A 392 -25.85 -8.30 1.86
N GLN A 393 -26.25 -7.14 1.38
CA GLN A 393 -27.57 -6.89 0.82
C GLN A 393 -27.82 -7.74 -0.42
#